data_139a052ef02c8f7099c62b36c9733ce0
#
_entry.id   139a052ef02c8f7099c62b36c9733ce0
#
_cell.length_a   1.000
_cell.length_b   1.000
_cell.length_c   1.000
_cell.angle_alpha   90.00
_cell.angle_beta   90.00
_cell.angle_gamma   90.00
#
_symmetry.space_group_name_H-M   'P 1'
#
loop_
_entity.id
_entity.type
_entity.pdbx_description
1 polymer ?
#
loop_
_entity_poly.entity_id
_entity_poly.type
_entity_poly.pdbx_seq_one_letter_code
_entity_poly.pdbx_strand_id
1 'polypeptide(L)'
;FLLREGYHRYMKAAYPLQYDELVGRFSQEYGIEPSLVYAVIRTESGFDPQAVSSADARGLMQLTADTLDWAVSKSPGAEPVGGEDLFRPEVNIRYGVYVLKLLGEQFKEPDTVLAAYNAGMGNVRRWLKDPAYSQDGETLTAIPFEETRNYVQRVRDAQAMYRELYDMA
;
A
#
# COMPACT_ATOMS: atom_id res chain seq x y z
N PHE A 1 32.53 8.07 11.62
CA PHE A 1 31.40 8.86 12.16
C PHE A 1 30.73 9.69 11.07
N LEU A 2 31.44 10.59 10.37
CA LEU A 2 30.92 11.48 9.31
C LEU A 2 30.29 10.72 8.12
N LEU A 3 30.86 9.59 7.70
CA LEU A 3 30.32 8.77 6.62
C LEU A 3 29.00 8.11 6.99
N ARG A 4 28.84 7.70 8.24
CA ARG A 4 27.61 7.09 8.75
C ARG A 4 26.48 8.13 8.84
N GLU A 5 26.79 9.32 9.30
CA GLU A 5 25.81 10.42 9.34
C GLU A 5 25.39 10.87 7.92
N GLY A 6 26.35 10.98 7.00
CA GLY A 6 26.06 11.31 5.61
C GLY A 6 25.17 10.27 4.94
N TYR A 7 25.46 8.98 5.15
CA TYR A 7 24.61 7.88 4.67
C TYR A 7 23.20 7.94 5.26
N HIS A 8 23.09 8.14 6.58
CA HIS A 8 21.79 8.22 7.26
C HIS A 8 20.94 9.40 6.75
N ARG A 9 21.55 10.56 6.53
CA ARG A 9 20.88 11.72 5.93
C ARG A 9 20.41 11.44 4.51
N TYR A 10 21.27 10.82 3.69
CA TYR A 10 20.92 10.42 2.33
C TYR A 10 19.72 9.45 2.33
N MET A 11 19.75 8.42 3.18
CA MET A 11 18.69 7.44 3.27
C MET A 11 17.37 8.06 3.75
N LYS A 12 17.40 9.00 4.70
CA LYS A 12 16.18 9.72 5.12
C LYS A 12 15.60 10.59 4.00
N ALA A 13 16.43 11.14 3.12
CA ALA A 13 15.94 11.86 1.95
C ALA A 13 15.29 10.94 0.92
N ALA A 14 15.81 9.71 0.76
CA ALA A 14 15.26 8.68 -0.13
C ALA A 14 14.00 8.00 0.43
N TYR A 15 13.79 8.06 1.75
CA TYR A 15 12.65 7.50 2.48
C TYR A 15 12.00 8.58 3.36
N PRO A 16 11.34 9.59 2.76
CA PRO A 16 10.81 10.72 3.51
C PRO A 16 9.55 10.35 4.31
N LEU A 17 9.29 11.12 5.38
CA LEU A 17 8.05 11.06 6.17
C LEU A 17 7.09 12.20 5.77
N GLN A 18 6.82 12.35 4.49
CA GLN A 18 5.81 13.33 4.03
C GLN A 18 4.40 12.87 4.42
N TYR A 19 3.50 13.81 4.64
CA TYR A 19 2.12 13.53 5.07
C TYR A 19 2.01 12.80 6.41
N ASP A 20 2.96 12.99 7.29
CA ASP A 20 3.09 12.27 8.57
C ASP A 20 1.86 12.37 9.46
N GLU A 21 1.20 13.53 9.50
CA GLU A 21 -0.05 13.70 10.24
C GLU A 21 -1.18 12.82 9.69
N LEU A 22 -1.38 12.81 8.38
CA LEU A 22 -2.40 11.98 7.72
C LEU A 22 -2.08 10.49 7.84
N VAL A 23 -0.83 10.10 7.61
CA VAL A 23 -0.39 8.71 7.76
C VAL A 23 -0.59 8.24 9.20
N GLY A 24 -0.16 9.02 10.18
CA GLY A 24 -0.33 8.68 11.61
C GLY A 24 -1.79 8.54 12.00
N ARG A 25 -2.64 9.47 11.58
CA ARG A 25 -4.07 9.47 11.85
C ARG A 25 -4.77 8.23 11.30
N PHE A 26 -4.63 7.94 10.02
CA PHE A 26 -5.33 6.82 9.40
C PHE A 26 -4.72 5.46 9.71
N SER A 27 -3.40 5.40 9.95
CA SER A 27 -2.75 4.20 10.51
C SER A 27 -3.36 3.81 11.86
N GLN A 28 -3.55 4.79 12.74
CA GLN A 28 -4.20 4.56 14.04
C GLN A 28 -5.67 4.19 13.89
N GLU A 29 -6.42 4.92 13.04
CA GLU A 29 -7.86 4.68 12.83
C GLU A 29 -8.15 3.27 12.31
N TYR A 30 -7.33 2.79 11.37
CA TYR A 30 -7.56 1.49 10.70
C TYR A 30 -6.66 0.36 11.17
N GLY A 31 -5.76 0.60 12.11
CA GLY A 31 -4.88 -0.43 12.67
C GLY A 31 -3.82 -0.95 11.68
N ILE A 32 -3.32 -0.09 10.80
CA ILE A 32 -2.25 -0.41 9.85
C ILE A 32 -0.95 0.24 10.31
N GLU A 33 0.16 -0.50 10.27
CA GLU A 33 1.46 0.03 10.66
C GLU A 33 1.89 1.22 9.78
N PRO A 34 2.31 2.36 10.35
CA PRO A 34 2.76 3.52 9.57
C PRO A 34 3.87 3.19 8.59
N SER A 35 4.80 2.32 8.96
CA SER A 35 5.89 1.86 8.09
C SER A 35 5.39 1.24 6.79
N LEU A 36 4.30 0.49 6.84
CA LEU A 36 3.66 -0.09 5.66
C LEU A 36 3.01 0.99 4.78
N VAL A 37 2.32 1.95 5.39
CA VAL A 37 1.67 3.04 4.65
C VAL A 37 2.71 3.87 3.90
N TYR A 38 3.80 4.28 4.56
CA TYR A 38 4.90 4.99 3.90
C TYR A 38 5.52 4.17 2.76
N ALA A 39 5.74 2.88 2.98
CA ALA A 39 6.29 1.98 1.98
C ALA A 39 5.40 1.88 0.73
N VAL A 40 4.09 1.80 0.92
CA VAL A 40 3.11 1.78 -0.19
C VAL A 40 3.11 3.11 -0.93
N ILE A 41 3.02 4.25 -0.24
CA ILE A 41 3.04 5.58 -0.87
C ILE A 41 4.33 5.77 -1.69
N ARG A 42 5.46 5.42 -1.11
CA ARG A 42 6.76 5.53 -1.79
C ARG A 42 6.82 4.66 -3.05
N THR A 43 6.37 3.42 -2.96
CA THR A 43 6.40 2.47 -4.06
C THR A 43 5.40 2.84 -5.16
N GLU A 44 4.21 3.30 -4.80
CA GLU A 44 3.14 3.63 -5.74
C GLU A 44 3.36 4.95 -6.48
N SER A 45 3.72 6.01 -5.78
CA SER A 45 3.77 7.36 -6.37
C SER A 45 5.06 8.12 -6.11
N GLY A 46 5.95 7.62 -5.25
CA GLY A 46 7.08 8.44 -4.79
C GLY A 46 6.65 9.71 -4.07
N PHE A 47 5.51 9.69 -3.38
CA PHE A 47 4.90 10.84 -2.70
C PHE A 47 4.36 11.92 -3.64
N ASP A 48 4.05 11.59 -4.89
CA ASP A 48 3.41 12.51 -5.83
C ASP A 48 1.88 12.42 -5.74
N PRO A 49 1.20 13.44 -5.18
CA PRO A 49 -0.25 13.42 -5.04
C PRO A 49 -1.00 13.53 -6.37
N GLN A 50 -0.31 13.92 -7.46
CA GLN A 50 -0.88 14.06 -8.80
C GLN A 50 -0.54 12.89 -9.72
N ALA A 51 0.10 11.84 -9.23
CA ALA A 51 0.49 10.68 -10.01
C ALA A 51 -0.74 9.98 -10.62
N VAL A 52 -0.63 9.62 -11.90
CA VAL A 52 -1.65 8.85 -12.63
C VAL A 52 -0.95 7.74 -13.41
N SER A 53 -1.37 6.49 -13.21
CA SER A 53 -0.85 5.34 -13.96
C SER A 53 -1.58 5.13 -15.29
N SER A 54 -1.05 4.24 -16.14
CA SER A 54 -1.72 3.83 -17.38
C SER A 54 -3.08 3.16 -17.15
N ALA A 55 -3.31 2.60 -15.97
CA ALA A 55 -4.59 2.00 -15.55
C ALA A 55 -5.52 2.99 -14.83
N ASP A 56 -5.21 4.30 -14.89
CA ASP A 56 -5.94 5.37 -14.21
C ASP A 56 -5.99 5.21 -12.68
N ALA A 57 -4.97 4.59 -12.09
CA ALA A 57 -4.74 4.65 -10.65
C ALA A 57 -4.17 6.02 -10.29
N ARG A 58 -4.67 6.65 -9.22
CA ARG A 58 -4.46 8.06 -8.94
C ARG A 58 -3.91 8.32 -7.55
N GLY A 59 -3.04 9.33 -7.46
CA GLY A 59 -2.58 9.93 -6.22
C GLY A 59 -1.56 9.10 -5.45
N LEU A 60 -1.38 9.44 -4.19
CA LEU A 60 -0.30 8.95 -3.33
C LEU A 60 -0.23 7.42 -3.20
N MET A 61 -1.37 6.77 -3.03
CA MET A 61 -1.47 5.32 -2.86
C MET A 61 -2.02 4.60 -4.11
N GLN A 62 -2.15 5.34 -5.23
CA GLN A 62 -2.55 4.80 -6.54
C GLN A 62 -3.84 3.99 -6.50
N LEU A 63 -4.92 4.62 -6.08
CA LEU A 63 -6.24 4.03 -6.11
C LEU A 63 -6.94 4.27 -7.46
N THR A 64 -7.64 3.27 -7.97
CA THR A 64 -8.60 3.44 -9.06
C THR A 64 -9.95 3.89 -8.53
N ALA A 65 -10.79 4.49 -9.41
CA ALA A 65 -12.16 4.85 -9.05
C ALA A 65 -12.97 3.65 -8.56
N ASP A 66 -12.84 2.50 -9.21
CA ASP A 66 -13.54 1.27 -8.81
C ASP A 66 -13.14 0.79 -7.41
N THR A 67 -11.85 0.85 -7.08
CA THR A 67 -11.35 0.51 -5.74
C THR A 67 -11.86 1.49 -4.69
N LEU A 68 -11.90 2.79 -5.01
CA LEU A 68 -12.48 3.81 -4.15
C LEU A 68 -13.97 3.53 -3.90
N ASP A 69 -14.74 3.27 -4.95
CA ASP A 69 -16.18 2.98 -4.83
C ASP A 69 -16.43 1.75 -3.96
N TRP A 70 -15.61 0.71 -4.13
CA TRP A 70 -15.66 -0.47 -3.27
C TRP A 70 -15.38 -0.13 -1.80
N ALA A 71 -14.34 0.63 -1.51
CA ALA A 71 -13.98 1.04 -0.14
C ALA A 71 -15.08 1.92 0.49
N VAL A 72 -15.62 2.86 -0.27
CA VAL A 72 -16.75 3.71 0.16
C VAL A 72 -17.98 2.86 0.50
N SER A 73 -18.29 1.84 -0.32
CA SER A 73 -19.41 0.93 -0.09
C SER A 73 -19.29 0.14 1.22
N LYS A 74 -18.07 -0.04 1.74
CA LYS A 74 -17.78 -0.72 3.01
C LYS A 74 -17.71 0.23 4.22
N SER A 75 -17.84 1.54 3.98
CA SER A 75 -17.69 2.59 5.01
C SER A 75 -19.05 3.26 5.27
N PRO A 76 -19.87 2.75 6.20
CA PRO A 76 -21.20 3.32 6.49
C PRO A 76 -21.09 4.78 6.90
N GLY A 77 -21.93 5.65 6.32
CA GLY A 77 -21.96 7.08 6.64
C GLY A 77 -20.81 7.89 6.09
N ALA A 78 -20.00 7.32 5.18
CA ALA A 78 -18.95 8.08 4.50
C ALA A 78 -19.56 9.20 3.66
N GLU A 79 -18.90 10.36 3.65
CA GLU A 79 -19.24 11.43 2.72
C GLU A 79 -19.02 10.97 1.27
N PRO A 80 -19.86 11.45 0.33
CA PRO A 80 -19.67 11.12 -1.08
C PRO A 80 -18.31 11.64 -1.58
N VAL A 81 -17.51 10.74 -2.13
CA VAL A 81 -16.25 11.04 -2.79
C VAL A 81 -16.19 10.29 -4.11
N GLY A 82 -15.55 10.88 -5.11
CA GLY A 82 -15.38 10.30 -6.44
C GLY A 82 -13.92 10.24 -6.87
N GLY A 83 -13.66 9.68 -8.04
CA GLY A 83 -12.31 9.48 -8.56
C GLY A 83 -11.45 10.75 -8.64
N GLU A 84 -12.05 11.92 -8.81
CA GLU A 84 -11.33 13.20 -8.83
C GLU A 84 -10.80 13.61 -7.43
N ASP A 85 -11.48 13.16 -6.37
CA ASP A 85 -11.04 13.41 -5.00
C ASP A 85 -9.76 12.64 -4.62
N LEU A 86 -9.38 11.63 -5.41
CA LEU A 86 -8.16 10.83 -5.20
C LEU A 86 -6.87 11.64 -5.35
N PHE A 87 -6.90 12.83 -5.93
CA PHE A 87 -5.77 13.77 -5.95
C PHE A 87 -5.61 14.55 -4.65
N ARG A 88 -6.58 14.48 -3.75
CA ARG A 88 -6.49 15.08 -2.42
C ARG A 88 -5.81 14.11 -1.46
N PRO A 89 -4.68 14.50 -0.84
CA PRO A 89 -3.92 13.61 0.04
C PRO A 89 -4.75 12.98 1.16
N GLU A 90 -5.62 13.74 1.81
CA GLU A 90 -6.47 13.24 2.89
C GLU A 90 -7.39 12.11 2.40
N VAL A 91 -8.03 12.27 1.25
CA VAL A 91 -8.94 11.26 0.68
C VAL A 91 -8.14 10.03 0.25
N ASN A 92 -7.04 10.23 -0.46
CA ASN A 92 -6.23 9.14 -1.00
C ASN A 92 -5.62 8.28 0.12
N ILE A 93 -4.99 8.89 1.12
CA ILE A 93 -4.38 8.16 2.24
C ILE A 93 -5.45 7.47 3.08
N ARG A 94 -6.56 8.15 3.40
CA ARG A 94 -7.67 7.54 4.15
C ARG A 94 -8.14 6.25 3.50
N TYR A 95 -8.52 6.32 2.24
CA TYR A 95 -9.09 5.16 1.55
C TYR A 95 -8.02 4.14 1.16
N GLY A 96 -6.80 4.54 0.87
CA GLY A 96 -5.68 3.61 0.63
C GLY A 96 -5.36 2.76 1.86
N VAL A 97 -5.29 3.38 3.04
CA VAL A 97 -5.09 2.66 4.31
C VAL A 97 -6.30 1.78 4.62
N TYR A 98 -7.51 2.27 4.37
CA TYR A 98 -8.72 1.48 4.55
C TYR A 98 -8.77 0.26 3.63
N VAL A 99 -8.35 0.39 2.37
CA VAL A 99 -8.21 -0.75 1.45
C VAL A 99 -7.22 -1.78 1.99
N LEU A 100 -6.08 -1.36 2.52
CA LEU A 100 -5.13 -2.29 3.16
C LEU A 100 -5.78 -3.06 4.32
N LYS A 101 -6.57 -2.38 5.15
CA LYS A 101 -7.34 -3.01 6.22
C LYS A 101 -8.34 -4.04 5.68
N LEU A 102 -9.14 -3.65 4.69
CA LEU A 102 -10.14 -4.55 4.09
C LEU A 102 -9.51 -5.79 3.44
N LEU A 103 -8.38 -5.61 2.76
CA LEU A 103 -7.62 -6.73 2.19
C LEU A 103 -7.02 -7.63 3.27
N GLY A 104 -6.55 -7.06 4.39
CA GLY A 104 -6.08 -7.82 5.55
C GLY A 104 -7.17 -8.63 6.25
N GLU A 105 -8.43 -8.25 6.10
CA GLU A 105 -9.59 -9.05 6.56
C GLU A 105 -9.91 -10.23 5.62
N GLN A 106 -9.50 -10.13 4.34
CA GLN A 106 -9.73 -11.15 3.32
C GLN A 106 -8.57 -12.17 3.21
N PHE A 107 -7.35 -11.73 3.46
CA PHE A 107 -6.14 -12.53 3.26
C PHE A 107 -5.28 -12.49 4.52
N LYS A 108 -4.80 -13.65 4.98
CA LYS A 108 -4.06 -13.80 6.24
C LYS A 108 -2.61 -13.34 6.13
N GLU A 109 -1.98 -13.62 4.97
CA GLU A 109 -0.56 -13.37 4.78
C GLU A 109 -0.29 -11.96 4.25
N PRO A 110 0.66 -11.20 4.84
CA PRO A 110 0.98 -9.84 4.41
C PRO A 110 1.34 -9.73 2.92
N ASP A 111 2.09 -10.66 2.39
CA ASP A 111 2.47 -10.66 0.97
C ASP A 111 1.26 -10.87 0.05
N THR A 112 0.31 -11.70 0.48
CA THR A 112 -0.94 -11.90 -0.24
C THR A 112 -1.80 -10.64 -0.24
N VAL A 113 -1.83 -9.89 0.85
CA VAL A 113 -2.48 -8.56 0.93
C VAL A 113 -1.85 -7.60 -0.08
N LEU A 114 -0.54 -7.51 -0.13
CA LEU A 114 0.17 -6.64 -1.07
C LEU A 114 -0.03 -7.07 -2.53
N ALA A 115 -0.02 -8.37 -2.78
CA ALA A 115 -0.32 -8.91 -4.10
C ALA A 115 -1.75 -8.52 -4.54
N ALA A 116 -2.72 -8.60 -3.64
CA ALA A 116 -4.11 -8.21 -3.91
C ALA A 116 -4.25 -6.69 -4.09
N TYR A 117 -3.49 -5.89 -3.37
CA TYR A 117 -3.47 -4.44 -3.55
C TYR A 117 -3.00 -4.05 -4.95
N ASN A 118 -1.95 -4.70 -5.47
CA ASN A 118 -1.40 -4.42 -6.79
C ASN A 118 -2.16 -5.11 -7.93
N ALA A 119 -2.45 -6.39 -7.82
CA ALA A 119 -3.03 -7.21 -8.90
C ALA A 119 -4.55 -7.36 -8.82
N GLY A 120 -5.17 -6.96 -7.73
CA GLY A 120 -6.60 -7.13 -7.47
C GLY A 120 -6.94 -8.45 -6.78
N MET A 121 -8.02 -8.43 -5.98
CA MET A 121 -8.49 -9.60 -5.23
C MET A 121 -8.89 -10.78 -6.13
N GLY A 122 -9.46 -10.50 -7.29
CA GLY A 122 -9.91 -11.54 -8.23
C GLY A 122 -8.75 -12.40 -8.73
N ASN A 123 -7.64 -11.78 -9.10
CA ASN A 123 -6.44 -12.49 -9.50
C ASN A 123 -5.89 -13.34 -8.35
N VAL A 124 -5.74 -12.73 -7.18
CA VAL A 124 -5.19 -13.43 -6.01
C VAL A 124 -6.05 -14.60 -5.59
N ARG A 125 -7.37 -14.47 -5.60
CA ARG A 125 -8.27 -15.60 -5.30
C ARG A 125 -8.14 -16.74 -6.30
N ARG A 126 -7.93 -16.44 -7.58
CA ARG A 126 -7.65 -17.48 -8.60
C ARG A 126 -6.32 -18.18 -8.33
N TRP A 127 -5.28 -17.41 -8.01
CA TRP A 127 -3.95 -17.98 -7.69
C TRP A 127 -3.99 -18.87 -6.45
N LEU A 128 -4.72 -18.47 -5.43
CA LEU A 128 -4.87 -19.27 -4.20
C LEU A 128 -5.58 -20.61 -4.43
N LYS A 129 -6.38 -20.73 -5.48
CA LYS A 129 -7.06 -21.97 -5.86
C LYS A 129 -6.23 -22.86 -6.78
N ASP A 130 -5.13 -22.35 -7.31
CA ASP A 130 -4.26 -23.09 -8.24
C ASP A 130 -3.08 -23.69 -7.46
N PRO A 131 -2.93 -25.06 -7.52
CA PRO A 131 -1.81 -25.73 -6.85
C PRO A 131 -0.43 -25.30 -7.32
N ALA A 132 -0.31 -24.70 -8.52
CA ALA A 132 0.93 -24.14 -9.01
C ALA A 132 1.40 -22.90 -8.19
N TYR A 133 0.47 -22.20 -7.53
CA TYR A 133 0.73 -20.96 -6.82
C TYR A 133 0.40 -20.99 -5.33
N SER A 134 -0.35 -21.98 -4.88
CA SER A 134 -0.69 -22.15 -3.47
C SER A 134 -0.90 -23.64 -3.15
N GLN A 135 -0.37 -24.10 -2.01
CA GLN A 135 -0.55 -25.46 -1.55
C GLN A 135 -1.70 -25.60 -0.54
N ASP A 136 -1.95 -24.55 0.24
CA ASP A 136 -2.95 -24.55 1.32
C ASP A 136 -4.22 -23.75 0.98
N GLY A 137 -4.23 -23.05 -0.15
CA GLY A 137 -5.34 -22.17 -0.53
C GLY A 137 -5.39 -20.83 0.20
N GLU A 138 -4.41 -20.55 1.08
CA GLU A 138 -4.33 -19.34 1.89
C GLU A 138 -3.04 -18.54 1.69
N THR A 139 -1.94 -19.24 1.39
CA THR A 139 -0.60 -18.67 1.24
C THR A 139 -0.12 -18.84 -0.20
N LEU A 140 0.33 -17.74 -0.83
CA LEU A 140 0.97 -17.79 -2.14
C LEU A 140 2.41 -18.28 -2.03
N THR A 141 2.75 -19.36 -2.73
CA THR A 141 4.12 -19.87 -2.87
C THR A 141 4.82 -19.29 -4.09
N ALA A 142 4.04 -18.80 -5.07
CA ALA A 142 4.51 -18.07 -6.23
C ALA A 142 3.46 -17.06 -6.69
N ILE A 143 3.92 -15.97 -7.29
CA ILE A 143 3.07 -14.93 -7.88
C ILE A 143 3.33 -14.94 -9.39
N PRO A 144 2.34 -15.25 -10.25
CA PRO A 144 2.57 -15.41 -11.68
C PRO A 144 2.91 -14.12 -12.41
N PHE A 145 2.42 -12.96 -11.93
CA PHE A 145 2.74 -11.66 -12.52
C PHE A 145 4.07 -11.13 -12.01
N GLU A 146 5.02 -10.92 -12.90
CA GLU A 146 6.34 -10.36 -12.56
C GLU A 146 6.22 -8.98 -11.91
N GLU A 147 5.36 -8.11 -12.45
CA GLU A 147 5.07 -6.79 -11.88
C GLU A 147 4.65 -6.89 -10.41
N THR A 148 3.73 -7.80 -10.11
CA THR A 148 3.22 -7.98 -8.74
C THR A 148 4.29 -8.57 -7.81
N ARG A 149 5.09 -9.55 -8.29
CA ARG A 149 6.24 -10.06 -7.50
C ARG A 149 7.20 -8.94 -7.12
N ASN A 150 7.56 -8.12 -8.09
CA ASN A 150 8.47 -7.00 -7.88
C ASN A 150 7.85 -5.94 -6.95
N TYR A 151 6.57 -5.68 -7.09
CA TYR A 151 5.84 -4.77 -6.22
C TYR A 151 5.88 -5.22 -4.76
N VAL A 152 5.51 -6.47 -4.47
CA VAL A 152 5.54 -7.04 -3.12
C VAL A 152 6.92 -6.91 -2.51
N GLN A 153 7.97 -7.28 -3.25
CA GLN A 153 9.35 -7.18 -2.76
C GLN A 153 9.76 -5.73 -2.48
N ARG A 154 9.42 -4.81 -3.38
CA ARG A 154 9.76 -3.38 -3.22
C ARG A 154 9.05 -2.76 -2.00
N VAL A 155 7.80 -3.08 -1.76
CA VAL A 155 7.08 -2.61 -0.57
C VAL A 155 7.70 -3.17 0.70
N ARG A 156 8.01 -4.47 0.73
CA ARG A 156 8.67 -5.10 1.89
C ARG A 156 10.02 -4.47 2.20
N ASP A 157 10.85 -4.28 1.18
CA ASP A 157 12.17 -3.66 1.35
C ASP A 157 12.03 -2.22 1.86
N ALA A 158 11.10 -1.46 1.30
CA ALA A 158 10.83 -0.10 1.76
C ALA A 158 10.30 -0.07 3.20
N GLN A 159 9.41 -0.97 3.57
CA GLN A 159 8.90 -1.06 4.94
C GLN A 159 10.03 -1.36 5.94
N ALA A 160 10.92 -2.31 5.61
CA ALA A 160 12.07 -2.62 6.44
C ALA A 160 12.98 -1.39 6.63
N MET A 161 13.20 -0.60 5.57
CA MET A 161 13.97 0.64 5.65
C MET A 161 13.30 1.70 6.52
N TYR A 162 11.99 1.90 6.42
CA TYR A 162 11.26 2.82 7.29
C TYR A 162 11.36 2.41 8.76
N ARG A 163 11.21 1.11 9.07
CA ARG A 163 11.38 0.60 10.43
C ARG A 163 12.76 0.88 10.98
N GLU A 164 13.80 0.61 10.19
CA GLU A 164 15.20 0.84 10.59
C GLU A 164 15.53 2.32 10.77
N LEU A 165 15.16 3.17 9.79
CA LEU A 165 15.54 4.59 9.78
C LEU A 165 14.82 5.42 10.84
N TYR A 166 13.61 5.04 11.22
CA TYR A 166 12.74 5.83 12.08
C TYR A 166 12.29 5.11 13.35
N ASP A 167 12.89 3.94 13.63
CA ASP A 167 12.56 3.14 14.82
C ASP A 167 11.04 2.86 14.93
N MET A 168 10.43 2.49 13.80
CA MET A 168 9.01 2.17 13.69
C MET A 168 8.76 0.66 13.85
N ALA A 169 7.54 0.33 14.32
CA ALA A 169 7.02 -1.03 14.29
C ALA A 169 6.73 -1.50 12.85
#